data_2ad6b6cb24a5f23b2ac5789bdf195c93
#
_entry.id   2ad6b6cb24a5f23b2ac5789bdf195c93
#
_cell.length_a   1.000
_cell.length_b   1.000
_cell.length_c   1.000
_cell.angle_alpha   90.00
_cell.angle_beta   90.00
_cell.angle_gamma   90.00
#
_symmetry.space_group_name_H-M   'P 1'
#
loop_
_entity.id
_entity.type
_entity.pdbx_description
1 polymer ?
#
loop_
_entity_poly.entity_id
_entity_poly.type
_entity_poly.pdbx_seq_one_letter_code
_entity_poly.pdbx_strand_id
1 'polypeptide(L)' 'MDENELRKYVLVGKKTERLVFAVTPEMKAAMERIAKEKSTSVSAMLTQLATDEVLANKDMFKEVEA' A
#
# COMPACT_ATOMS: atom_id res chain seq x y z
N MET A 1 -2.14 -11.16 -14.92
CA MET A 1 -2.05 -11.48 -13.47
C MET A 1 -3.39 -11.19 -12.83
N ASP A 2 -3.97 -12.16 -12.15
CA ASP A 2 -5.25 -11.91 -11.49
C ASP A 2 -5.03 -11.15 -10.17
N GLU A 3 -6.13 -10.74 -9.54
CA GLU A 3 -6.04 -9.91 -8.34
C GLU A 3 -5.31 -10.61 -7.19
N ASN A 4 -5.56 -11.90 -6.98
CA ASN A 4 -4.92 -12.64 -5.90
C ASN A 4 -3.42 -12.81 -6.14
N GLU A 5 -3.04 -13.08 -7.37
CA GLU A 5 -1.62 -13.22 -7.71
C GLU A 5 -0.90 -11.88 -7.56
N LEU A 6 -1.53 -10.80 -8.02
CA LEU A 6 -0.94 -9.48 -7.89
C LEU A 6 -0.80 -9.07 -6.43
N ARG A 7 -1.81 -9.37 -5.61
CA ARG A 7 -1.76 -9.08 -4.18
C ARG A 7 -0.59 -9.81 -3.53
N LYS A 8 -0.37 -11.07 -3.85
CA LYS A 8 0.78 -11.83 -3.34
C LYS A 8 2.08 -11.22 -3.83
N TYR A 9 2.12 -10.83 -5.10
CA TYR A 9 3.32 -10.24 -5.70
C TYR A 9 3.76 -8.99 -4.94
N VAL A 10 2.83 -8.12 -4.56
CA VAL A 10 3.18 -6.85 -3.90
C VAL A 10 3.31 -6.96 -2.39
N LEU A 11 2.74 -7.98 -1.75
CA LEU A 11 2.72 -8.09 -0.29
C LEU A 11 3.62 -9.16 0.28
N VAL A 12 3.94 -10.19 -0.51
CA VAL A 12 4.77 -11.31 -0.05
C VAL A 12 6.22 -11.07 -0.44
N GLY A 13 7.12 -11.41 0.47
CA GLY A 13 8.54 -11.25 0.26
C GLY A 13 9.15 -10.25 1.24
N LYS A 14 10.44 -10.07 1.14
CA LYS A 14 11.16 -9.15 2.03
C LYS A 14 10.92 -7.72 1.61
N LYS A 15 10.61 -6.87 2.58
CA LYS A 15 10.41 -5.45 2.34
C LYS A 15 11.77 -4.75 2.37
N THR A 16 12.47 -4.79 1.26
CA THR A 16 13.81 -4.24 1.12
C THR A 16 13.84 -2.84 0.52
N GLU A 17 12.71 -2.40 -0.05
CA GLU A 17 12.63 -1.10 -0.69
C GLU A 17 11.77 -0.14 0.12
N ARG A 18 12.02 1.16 -0.06
CA ARG A 18 11.33 2.19 0.70
C ARG A 18 10.82 3.29 -0.23
N LEU A 19 9.57 3.68 0.01
CA LEU A 19 8.99 4.85 -0.65
C LEU A 19 8.87 5.95 0.41
N VAL A 20 9.33 7.16 0.06
CA VAL A 20 9.30 8.31 0.96
C VAL A 20 8.58 9.45 0.29
N PHE A 21 7.66 10.08 1.00
CA PHE A 21 6.98 11.27 0.50
C PHE A 21 6.73 12.23 1.65
N ALA A 22 6.65 13.51 1.31
CA ALA A 22 6.46 14.56 2.31
C ALA A 22 4.96 14.85 2.47
N VAL A 23 4.56 15.11 3.70
CA VAL A 23 3.18 15.50 4.03
C VAL A 23 3.22 16.69 4.99
N THR A 24 2.11 17.40 5.06
CA THR A 24 1.99 18.48 6.04
C THR A 24 1.84 17.89 7.44
N PRO A 25 2.16 18.67 8.50
CA PRO A 25 1.90 18.20 9.87
C PRO A 25 0.44 17.84 10.11
N GLU A 26 -0.47 18.57 9.47
CA GLU A 26 -1.91 18.33 9.58
C GLU A 26 -2.30 16.98 8.96
N MET A 27 -1.71 16.66 7.81
CA MET A 27 -1.94 15.38 7.16
C MET A 27 -1.43 14.23 8.02
N LYS A 28 -0.23 14.40 8.57
CA LYS A 28 0.36 13.38 9.44
C LYS A 28 -0.53 13.12 10.66
N ALA A 29 -0.97 14.20 11.31
CA ALA A 29 -1.84 14.09 12.47
C ALA A 29 -3.18 13.41 12.13
N ALA A 30 -3.74 13.76 10.98
CA ALA A 30 -4.99 13.15 10.52
C ALA A 30 -4.83 11.65 10.28
N MET A 31 -3.73 11.25 9.65
CA MET A 31 -3.46 9.83 9.39
C MET A 31 -3.27 9.06 10.68
N GLU A 32 -2.53 9.63 11.64
CA GLU A 32 -2.32 8.99 12.92
C GLU A 32 -3.62 8.81 13.69
N ARG A 33 -4.50 9.81 13.64
CA ARG A 33 -5.80 9.73 14.30
C ARG A 33 -6.68 8.65 13.68
N ILE A 34 -6.72 8.58 12.35
CA ILE A 34 -7.49 7.55 11.66
C ILE A 34 -6.98 6.16 12.00
N ALA A 35 -5.66 5.99 12.00
CA ALA A 35 -5.06 4.71 12.34
C ALA A 35 -5.44 4.27 13.75
N LYS A 36 -5.40 5.20 14.70
CA LYS A 36 -5.78 4.92 16.08
C LYS A 36 -7.24 4.51 16.19
N GLU A 37 -8.14 5.22 15.51
CA GLU A 37 -9.56 4.90 15.51
C GLU A 37 -9.84 3.52 14.91
N LYS A 38 -9.04 3.12 13.92
CA LYS A 38 -9.18 1.81 13.27
C LYS A 38 -8.36 0.73 13.94
N SER A 39 -7.70 1.03 15.06
CA SER A 39 -6.84 0.11 15.78
C SER A 39 -5.77 -0.51 14.88
N THR A 40 -5.14 0.33 14.06
CA THR A 40 -4.09 -0.10 13.15
C THR A 40 -2.94 0.91 13.19
N SER A 41 -1.89 0.67 12.41
CA SER A 41 -0.77 1.60 12.30
C SER A 41 -0.89 2.41 11.00
N VAL A 42 -0.22 3.56 10.95
CA VAL A 42 -0.16 4.36 9.73
C VAL A 42 0.50 3.55 8.62
N SER A 43 1.56 2.80 8.93
CA SER A 43 2.22 1.93 7.96
C SER A 43 1.26 0.92 7.34
N ALA A 44 0.44 0.28 8.17
CA ALA A 44 -0.52 -0.71 7.69
C ALA A 44 -1.56 -0.06 6.78
N MET A 45 -2.03 1.15 7.16
CA MET A 45 -2.98 1.91 6.35
C MET A 45 -2.38 2.27 5.00
N LEU A 46 -1.14 2.76 5.00
CA LEU A 46 -0.47 3.15 3.76
C LEU A 46 -0.24 1.94 2.86
N THR A 47 0.13 0.81 3.45
CA THR A 47 0.30 -0.43 2.69
C THR A 47 -1.02 -0.84 2.04
N GLN A 48 -2.12 -0.71 2.77
CA GLN A 48 -3.44 -1.05 2.25
C GLN A 48 -3.83 -0.12 1.10
N LEU A 49 -3.64 1.18 1.29
CA LEU A 49 -3.95 2.16 0.25
C LEU A 49 -3.12 1.93 -1.01
N ALA A 50 -1.81 1.68 -0.84
CA ALA A 50 -0.92 1.42 -1.96
C ALA A 50 -1.31 0.13 -2.67
N THR A 51 -1.64 -0.92 -1.92
CA THR A 51 -2.08 -2.19 -2.50
C THR A 51 -3.35 -2.00 -3.32
N ASP A 52 -4.31 -1.27 -2.76
CA ASP A 52 -5.58 -1.01 -3.45
C ASP A 52 -5.34 -0.28 -4.76
N GLU A 53 -4.43 0.69 -4.77
CA GLU A 53 -4.11 1.44 -5.98
C GLU A 53 -3.45 0.55 -7.03
N VAL A 54 -2.54 -0.32 -6.62
CA VAL A 54 -1.90 -1.27 -7.53
C VAL A 54 -2.95 -2.20 -8.14
N LEU A 55 -3.86 -2.71 -7.31
CA LEU A 55 -4.91 -3.60 -7.78
C LEU A 55 -5.88 -2.91 -8.75
N ALA A 56 -6.15 -1.61 -8.50
CA ALA A 56 -7.01 -0.83 -9.38
C ALA A 56 -6.41 -0.67 -10.78
N ASN A 57 -5.09 -0.79 -10.87
CA ASN A 57 -4.36 -0.65 -12.13
C ASN A 57 -3.72 -1.97 -12.58
N LYS A 58 -4.34 -3.08 -12.21
CA LYS A 58 -3.76 -4.42 -12.45
C LYS A 58 -3.43 -4.70 -13.90
N ASP A 59 -4.16 -4.11 -14.82
CA ASP A 59 -3.92 -4.32 -16.25
C ASP A 59 -2.55 -3.82 -16.71
N MET A 60 -1.97 -2.89 -15.97
CA MET A 60 -0.63 -2.38 -16.26
C MET A 60 0.47 -3.40 -15.97
N PHE A 61 0.13 -4.47 -15.25
CA PHE A 61 1.12 -5.44 -14.77
C PHE A 61 1.04 -6.78 -15.49
N LYS A 62 0.42 -6.83 -16.65
CA LYS A 62 0.33 -8.05 -17.45
C LYS A 62 1.71 -8.58 -17.84
N GLU A 63 2.66 -7.68 -18.04
CA GLU A 63 4.02 -8.02 -18.41
C GLU A 63 4.82 -8.65 -17.28
N VAL A 64 4.32 -8.55 -16.05
CA VAL A 64 4.98 -9.12 -14.88
C VAL A 64 4.70 -10.61 -14.78
N GLU A 65 3.68 -11.08 -15.46
CA GLU A 65 3.37 -12.51 -15.52
C GLU A 65 4.43 -13.23 -16.34
N ALA A 66 5.13 -14.08 -15.70
CA ALA A 66 6.16 -14.87 -16.36
C ALA A 66 5.63 -16.24 -16.73
#